data_e3a8d89246d817ba433a5613275286dd
#
_entry.id   e3a8d89246d817ba433a5613275286dd
#
_cell.length_a   1.000
_cell.length_b   1.000
_cell.length_c   1.000
_cell.angle_alpha   90.00
_cell.angle_beta   90.00
_cell.angle_gamma   90.00
#
_symmetry.space_group_name_H-M   'P 1'
#
loop_
_entity.id
_entity.type
_entity.pdbx_description
1 polymer ?
#
loop_
_entity_poly.entity_id
_entity_poly.type
_entity_poly.pdbx_seq_one_letter_code
_entity_poly.pdbx_strand_id
1 'polypeptide(L)'
;RKLEKRSLQAMYRWSIQGPGASFTSSLGILAVVGMGAYLLETDPGFTTGQLFAFLLYANMFYEPVRQLVSINNLVSAGKASGERVFEVLDSEVAIGSPEEPVPFPATDHAISFDSVSFAYGERRSIVSDLSFRLPHGSTTALVGPTGSGKSTIANLILRYYDVDRGYVKIGDADIRDLKLEDLRSQIGFVSQDPFLFDASVRENLLLA
;
A
#
# COMPACT_ATOMS: atom_id res chain seq x y z
N ARG A 1 -8.67 8.34 15.21
CA ARG A 1 -9.70 7.85 16.17
C ARG A 1 -10.60 6.73 15.64
N LYS A 2 -11.16 6.78 14.40
CA LYS A 2 -11.98 5.67 13.85
C LYS A 2 -11.14 4.43 13.46
N LEU A 3 -9.96 4.62 12.87
CA LEU A 3 -9.02 3.56 12.52
C LEU A 3 -8.45 2.88 13.78
N GLU A 4 -8.11 3.65 14.80
CA GLU A 4 -7.58 3.18 16.07
C GLU A 4 -8.60 2.29 16.82
N LYS A 5 -9.89 2.68 16.83
CA LYS A 5 -10.95 1.83 17.40
C LYS A 5 -11.15 0.52 16.65
N ARG A 6 -11.03 0.53 15.32
CA ARG A 6 -11.16 -0.70 14.50
C ARG A 6 -9.96 -1.65 14.70
N SER A 7 -8.74 -1.10 14.80
CA SER A 7 -7.55 -1.91 15.08
C SER A 7 -7.59 -2.52 16.47
N LEU A 8 -8.02 -1.78 17.50
CA LEU A 8 -8.21 -2.29 18.86
C LEU A 8 -9.27 -3.40 18.92
N GLN A 9 -10.39 -3.23 18.22
CA GLN A 9 -11.43 -4.27 18.15
C GLN A 9 -10.94 -5.54 17.42
N ALA A 10 -10.15 -5.40 16.38
CA ALA A 10 -9.53 -6.53 15.69
C ALA A 10 -8.52 -7.25 16.60
N MET A 11 -7.63 -6.51 17.28
CA MET A 11 -6.68 -7.07 18.25
C MET A 11 -7.39 -7.79 19.40
N TYR A 12 -8.47 -7.21 19.92
CA TYR A 12 -9.25 -7.84 21.01
C TYR A 12 -9.91 -9.15 20.57
N ARG A 13 -10.47 -9.19 19.36
CA ARG A 13 -11.04 -10.43 18.78
C ARG A 13 -9.96 -11.51 18.59
N TRP A 14 -8.80 -11.14 18.10
CA TRP A 14 -7.67 -12.06 17.91
C TRP A 14 -7.13 -12.60 19.24
N SER A 15 -7.03 -11.74 20.26
CA SER A 15 -6.56 -12.12 21.61
C SER A 15 -7.48 -13.12 22.30
N ILE A 16 -8.78 -13.15 21.97
CA ILE A 16 -9.75 -14.05 22.61
C ILE A 16 -9.90 -15.37 21.81
N GLN A 17 -9.72 -15.38 20.49
CA GLN A 17 -9.94 -16.57 19.66
C GLN A 17 -8.99 -17.73 20.02
N GLY A 18 -7.70 -17.47 20.22
CA GLY A 18 -6.72 -18.49 20.59
C GLY A 18 -7.00 -19.12 21.96
N PRO A 19 -7.05 -18.33 23.04
CA PRO A 19 -7.39 -18.84 24.38
C PRO A 19 -8.77 -19.49 24.47
N GLY A 20 -9.77 -18.97 23.75
CA GLY A 20 -11.12 -19.54 23.69
C GLY A 20 -11.17 -20.95 23.12
N ALA A 21 -10.49 -21.20 22.00
CA ALA A 21 -10.38 -22.51 21.40
C ALA A 21 -9.63 -23.51 22.31
N SER A 22 -8.56 -23.06 22.95
CA SER A 22 -7.79 -23.88 23.91
C SER A 22 -8.62 -24.22 25.15
N PHE A 23 -9.39 -23.27 25.66
CA PHE A 23 -10.27 -23.49 26.81
C PHE A 23 -11.35 -24.51 26.50
N THR A 24 -11.99 -24.43 25.33
CA THR A 24 -13.00 -25.40 24.90
C THR A 24 -12.41 -26.81 24.75
N SER A 25 -11.22 -26.95 24.18
CA SER A 25 -10.51 -28.21 24.08
C SER A 25 -10.18 -28.79 25.46
N SER A 26 -9.73 -27.99 26.40
CA SER A 26 -9.42 -28.40 27.77
C SER A 26 -10.66 -28.89 28.52
N LEU A 27 -11.79 -28.19 28.36
CA LEU A 27 -13.07 -28.65 28.94
C LEU A 27 -13.50 -29.98 28.37
N GLY A 28 -13.34 -30.21 27.07
CA GLY A 28 -13.65 -31.49 26.43
C GLY A 28 -12.80 -32.64 26.97
N ILE A 29 -11.48 -32.41 27.12
CA ILE A 29 -10.59 -33.43 27.72
C ILE A 29 -10.96 -33.68 29.17
N LEU A 30 -11.28 -32.67 29.94
CA LEU A 30 -11.68 -32.76 31.34
C LEU A 30 -12.98 -33.60 31.47
N ALA A 31 -13.93 -33.41 30.56
CA ALA A 31 -15.16 -34.20 30.49
C ALA A 31 -14.89 -35.69 30.17
N VAL A 32 -13.96 -35.93 29.22
CA VAL A 32 -13.57 -37.32 28.88
C VAL A 32 -12.91 -38.03 30.08
N VAL A 33 -12.01 -37.32 30.78
CA VAL A 33 -11.34 -37.84 31.99
C VAL A 33 -12.36 -38.11 33.09
N GLY A 34 -13.25 -37.16 33.39
CA GLY A 34 -14.26 -37.28 34.43
C GLY A 34 -15.25 -38.40 34.18
N MET A 35 -15.77 -38.47 32.94
CA MET A 35 -16.69 -39.54 32.54
C MET A 35 -15.98 -40.89 32.52
N GLY A 36 -14.75 -40.96 32.01
CA GLY A 36 -13.96 -42.18 31.98
C GLY A 36 -13.60 -42.70 33.36
N ALA A 37 -13.28 -41.81 34.33
CA ALA A 37 -13.06 -42.20 35.70
C ALA A 37 -14.33 -42.78 36.35
N TYR A 38 -15.46 -42.13 36.11
CA TYR A 38 -16.77 -42.64 36.56
C TYR A 38 -17.11 -44.03 35.98
N LEU A 39 -16.87 -44.24 34.69
CA LEU A 39 -17.12 -45.52 34.03
C LEU A 39 -16.16 -46.61 34.50
N LEU A 40 -14.91 -46.33 34.81
CA LEU A 40 -13.96 -47.29 35.40
C LEU A 40 -14.43 -47.81 36.76
N GLU A 41 -15.19 -47.05 37.51
CA GLU A 41 -15.70 -47.45 38.82
C GLU A 41 -17.06 -48.15 38.72
N THR A 42 -17.89 -47.81 37.76
CA THR A 42 -19.29 -48.25 37.66
C THR A 42 -19.51 -49.34 36.59
N ASP A 43 -18.68 -49.48 35.59
CA ASP A 43 -18.80 -50.43 34.50
C ASP A 43 -17.61 -51.43 34.46
N PRO A 44 -17.79 -52.67 34.88
CA PRO A 44 -16.72 -53.68 34.83
C PRO A 44 -16.21 -53.99 33.41
N GLY A 45 -16.95 -53.63 32.38
CA GLY A 45 -16.56 -53.83 30.99
C GLY A 45 -15.68 -52.68 30.45
N PHE A 46 -15.60 -51.56 31.15
CA PHE A 46 -14.79 -50.41 30.74
C PHE A 46 -13.38 -50.51 31.30
N THR A 47 -12.38 -50.36 30.44
CA THR A 47 -10.97 -50.58 30.81
C THR A 47 -10.17 -49.26 30.75
N THR A 48 -9.07 -49.22 31.51
CA THR A 48 -8.12 -48.09 31.46
C THR A 48 -7.58 -47.89 30.04
N GLY A 49 -7.39 -48.97 29.27
CA GLY A 49 -6.97 -48.87 27.86
C GLY A 49 -7.97 -48.12 26.98
N GLN A 50 -9.28 -48.35 27.23
CA GLN A 50 -10.34 -47.62 26.51
C GLN A 50 -10.33 -46.13 26.88
N LEU A 51 -10.12 -45.77 28.15
CA LEU A 51 -9.98 -44.39 28.54
C LEU A 51 -8.79 -43.69 27.82
N PHE A 52 -7.63 -44.33 27.79
CA PHE A 52 -6.49 -43.86 27.03
C PHE A 52 -6.79 -43.70 25.53
N ALA A 53 -7.47 -44.66 24.92
CA ALA A 53 -7.89 -44.59 23.52
C ALA A 53 -8.81 -43.40 23.28
N PHE A 54 -9.79 -43.13 24.14
CA PHE A 54 -10.65 -41.95 24.03
C PHE A 54 -9.88 -40.62 24.17
N LEU A 55 -8.90 -40.56 25.06
CA LEU A 55 -8.04 -39.37 25.21
C LEU A 55 -7.19 -39.12 23.93
N LEU A 56 -6.65 -40.20 23.35
CA LEU A 56 -5.92 -40.06 22.07
C LEU A 56 -6.84 -39.60 20.95
N TYR A 57 -8.03 -40.21 20.83
CA TYR A 57 -8.99 -39.79 19.78
C TYR A 57 -9.49 -38.35 19.99
N ALA A 58 -9.72 -37.92 21.22
CA ALA A 58 -10.07 -36.52 21.51
C ALA A 58 -8.99 -35.57 21.04
N ASN A 59 -7.70 -35.83 21.33
CA ASN A 59 -6.61 -35.04 20.84
C ASN A 59 -6.50 -35.05 19.31
N MET A 60 -6.63 -36.23 18.68
CA MET A 60 -6.62 -36.36 17.22
C MET A 60 -7.78 -35.60 16.56
N PHE A 61 -8.92 -35.51 17.22
CA PHE A 61 -10.08 -34.76 16.72
C PHE A 61 -9.90 -33.25 16.81
N TYR A 62 -9.31 -32.73 17.90
CA TYR A 62 -9.14 -31.30 18.08
C TYR A 62 -8.07 -30.72 17.16
N GLU A 63 -7.08 -31.48 16.73
CA GLU A 63 -6.02 -31.02 15.86
C GLU A 63 -6.54 -30.54 14.48
N PRO A 64 -7.34 -31.29 13.71
CA PRO A 64 -7.97 -30.80 12.49
C PRO A 64 -8.84 -29.58 12.71
N VAL A 65 -9.55 -29.50 13.83
CA VAL A 65 -10.38 -28.30 14.16
C VAL A 65 -9.51 -27.04 14.28
N ARG A 66 -8.37 -27.13 14.97
CA ARG A 66 -7.41 -26.01 15.04
C ARG A 66 -6.84 -25.64 13.67
N GLN A 67 -6.52 -26.63 12.83
CA GLN A 67 -6.04 -26.41 11.48
C GLN A 67 -7.07 -25.68 10.61
N LEU A 68 -8.36 -26.03 10.71
CA LEU A 68 -9.43 -25.32 10.01
C LEU A 68 -9.49 -23.83 10.38
N VAL A 69 -9.33 -23.52 11.67
CA VAL A 69 -9.28 -22.12 12.13
C VAL A 69 -8.06 -21.38 11.54
N SER A 70 -6.89 -22.03 11.51
CA SER A 70 -5.67 -21.44 10.95
C SER A 70 -5.77 -21.21 9.44
N ILE A 71 -6.37 -22.16 8.71
CA ILE A 71 -6.62 -22.01 7.26
C ILE A 71 -7.53 -20.81 6.97
N ASN A 72 -8.58 -20.61 7.74
CA ASN A 72 -9.46 -19.47 7.57
C ASN A 72 -8.70 -18.12 7.75
N ASN A 73 -7.79 -18.06 8.70
CA ASN A 73 -6.94 -16.87 8.91
C ASN A 73 -5.97 -16.67 7.73
N LEU A 74 -5.38 -17.76 7.21
CA LEU A 74 -4.48 -17.70 6.05
C LEU A 74 -5.23 -17.23 4.79
N VAL A 75 -6.42 -17.74 4.53
CA VAL A 75 -7.27 -17.32 3.40
C VAL A 75 -7.63 -15.83 3.53
N SER A 76 -7.99 -15.38 4.74
CA SER A 76 -8.33 -13.98 4.98
C SER A 76 -7.13 -13.04 4.75
N ALA A 77 -5.93 -13.45 5.19
CA ALA A 77 -4.70 -12.70 4.94
C ALA A 77 -4.33 -12.70 3.44
N GLY A 78 -4.48 -13.86 2.78
CA GLY A 78 -4.25 -13.99 1.34
C GLY A 78 -5.18 -13.11 0.52
N LYS A 79 -6.47 -13.07 0.87
CA LYS A 79 -7.45 -12.19 0.24
C LYS A 79 -7.08 -10.71 0.39
N ALA A 80 -6.75 -10.26 1.60
CA ALA A 80 -6.36 -8.88 1.86
C ALA A 80 -5.08 -8.47 1.12
N SER A 81 -4.13 -9.39 0.97
CA SER A 81 -2.91 -9.17 0.18
C SER A 81 -3.21 -9.12 -1.32
N GLY A 82 -4.07 -10.00 -1.81
CA GLY A 82 -4.52 -10.01 -3.21
C GLY A 82 -5.27 -8.74 -3.56
N GLU A 83 -6.18 -8.27 -2.74
CA GLU A 83 -6.91 -7.01 -2.94
C GLU A 83 -5.95 -5.81 -3.12
N ARG A 84 -4.88 -5.72 -2.34
CA ARG A 84 -3.87 -4.66 -2.50
C ARG A 84 -3.11 -4.75 -3.83
N VAL A 85 -2.81 -5.95 -4.28
CA VAL A 85 -2.14 -6.15 -5.58
C VAL A 85 -3.08 -5.74 -6.72
N PHE A 86 -4.34 -6.18 -6.68
CA PHE A 86 -5.33 -5.79 -7.69
C PHE A 86 -5.65 -4.30 -7.65
N GLU A 87 -5.71 -3.67 -6.48
CA GLU A 87 -5.87 -2.21 -6.35
C GLU A 87 -4.79 -1.43 -7.12
N VAL A 88 -3.54 -1.94 -7.11
CA VAL A 88 -2.45 -1.33 -7.90
C VAL A 88 -2.58 -1.67 -9.38
N LEU A 89 -2.89 -2.93 -9.73
CA LEU A 89 -2.99 -3.37 -11.12
C LEU A 89 -4.18 -2.75 -11.86
N ASP A 90 -5.30 -2.58 -11.15
CA ASP A 90 -6.54 -2.02 -11.70
C ASP A 90 -6.58 -0.48 -11.57
N SER A 91 -5.53 0.15 -11.01
CA SER A 91 -5.48 1.61 -10.91
C SER A 91 -5.44 2.23 -12.30
N GLU A 92 -6.35 3.16 -12.55
CA GLU A 92 -6.39 3.90 -13.80
C GLU A 92 -5.14 4.78 -13.95
N VAL A 93 -4.55 4.76 -15.15
CA VAL A 93 -3.45 5.68 -15.50
C VAL A 93 -4.03 7.06 -15.72
N ALA A 94 -4.03 7.88 -14.68
CA ALA A 94 -4.60 9.22 -14.70
C ALA A 94 -3.88 10.18 -15.68
N ILE A 95 -2.59 9.95 -15.93
CA ILE A 95 -1.76 10.79 -16.80
C ILE A 95 -1.06 9.91 -17.83
N GLY A 96 -1.41 10.09 -19.08
CA GLY A 96 -0.82 9.40 -20.21
C GLY A 96 -0.28 10.38 -21.25
N SER A 97 0.40 9.82 -22.27
CA SER A 97 0.74 10.58 -23.47
C SER A 97 -0.52 10.86 -24.29
N PRO A 98 -0.64 12.00 -24.98
CA PRO A 98 -1.72 12.24 -25.91
C PRO A 98 -1.66 11.27 -27.09
N GLU A 99 -2.77 11.08 -27.80
CA GLU A 99 -2.84 10.20 -28.99
C GLU A 99 -1.94 10.67 -30.11
N GLU A 100 -1.86 11.99 -30.30
CA GLU A 100 -1.03 12.66 -31.30
C GLU A 100 -0.05 13.64 -30.61
N PRO A 101 1.08 13.15 -30.09
CA PRO A 101 2.03 14.00 -29.38
C PRO A 101 2.77 14.95 -30.31
N VAL A 102 2.97 16.18 -29.88
CA VAL A 102 3.86 17.09 -30.58
C VAL A 102 5.34 16.74 -30.29
N PRO A 103 6.26 17.01 -31.23
CA PRO A 103 7.69 16.76 -31.00
C PRO A 103 8.21 17.65 -29.89
N PHE A 104 9.15 17.10 -29.09
CA PHE A 104 9.83 17.88 -28.04
C PHE A 104 10.59 19.05 -28.67
N PRO A 105 10.54 20.28 -28.07
CA PRO A 105 11.22 21.46 -28.60
C PRO A 105 12.72 21.22 -28.80
N ALA A 106 13.25 21.54 -30.00
CA ALA A 106 14.63 21.25 -30.33
C ALA A 106 15.65 22.28 -29.79
N THR A 107 15.23 23.51 -29.54
CA THR A 107 16.15 24.65 -29.29
C THR A 107 15.88 25.43 -28.04
N ASP A 108 14.64 25.73 -27.69
CA ASP A 108 14.28 26.46 -26.46
C ASP A 108 13.71 25.51 -25.42
N HIS A 109 14.49 25.26 -24.36
CA HIS A 109 14.10 24.44 -23.24
C HIS A 109 13.76 25.29 -22.00
N ALA A 110 13.44 26.56 -22.19
CA ALA A 110 12.93 27.41 -21.10
C ALA A 110 11.59 26.83 -20.60
N ILE A 111 11.43 26.76 -19.29
CA ILE A 111 10.18 26.30 -18.68
C ILE A 111 9.37 27.52 -18.27
N SER A 112 8.11 27.60 -18.66
CA SER A 112 7.20 28.67 -18.26
C SER A 112 5.94 28.12 -17.60
N PHE A 113 5.51 28.80 -16.56
CA PHE A 113 4.24 28.67 -15.89
C PHE A 113 3.39 29.88 -16.25
N ASP A 114 2.23 29.65 -16.85
CA ASP A 114 1.31 30.71 -17.29
C ASP A 114 -0.01 30.53 -16.50
N SER A 115 -0.25 31.41 -15.51
CA SER A 115 -1.46 31.46 -14.66
C SER A 115 -1.84 30.11 -14.08
N VAL A 116 -0.84 29.35 -13.62
CA VAL A 116 -1.01 28.00 -13.12
C VAL A 116 -1.70 27.98 -11.77
N SER A 117 -2.77 27.18 -11.65
CA SER A 117 -3.40 26.83 -10.38
C SER A 117 -3.50 25.32 -10.25
N PHE A 118 -3.23 24.84 -9.03
CA PHE A 118 -3.22 23.40 -8.75
C PHE A 118 -3.58 23.07 -7.30
N ALA A 119 -4.33 21.99 -7.10
CA ALA A 119 -4.64 21.40 -5.81
C ALA A 119 -4.52 19.86 -5.86
N TYR A 120 -4.13 19.19 -4.77
CA TYR A 120 -4.19 17.73 -4.67
C TYR A 120 -5.60 17.29 -4.27
N GLY A 121 -6.36 16.78 -5.24
CA GLY A 121 -7.75 16.37 -5.06
C GLY A 121 -8.66 17.54 -4.66
N GLU A 122 -9.66 17.31 -3.81
CA GLU A 122 -10.62 18.32 -3.37
C GLU A 122 -10.09 19.26 -2.26
N ARG A 123 -8.77 19.36 -2.10
CA ARG A 123 -8.15 20.17 -1.05
C ARG A 123 -8.00 21.63 -1.47
N ARG A 124 -7.63 22.48 -0.49
CA ARG A 124 -7.30 23.87 -0.76
C ARG A 124 -6.19 23.98 -1.80
N SER A 125 -6.32 24.92 -2.74
CA SER A 125 -5.30 25.22 -3.74
C SER A 125 -3.92 25.42 -3.09
N ILE A 126 -2.91 24.74 -3.63
CA ILE A 126 -1.51 24.84 -3.17
C ILE A 126 -0.76 25.86 -3.99
N VAL A 127 -1.06 25.93 -5.28
CA VAL A 127 -0.54 26.91 -6.22
C VAL A 127 -1.73 27.64 -6.80
N SER A 128 -1.71 28.98 -6.80
CA SER A 128 -2.80 29.83 -7.28
C SER A 128 -2.25 30.91 -8.16
N ASP A 129 -2.69 30.94 -9.42
CA ASP A 129 -2.37 31.95 -10.43
C ASP A 129 -0.86 32.24 -10.53
N LEU A 130 -0.05 31.21 -10.55
CA LEU A 130 1.40 31.30 -10.57
C LEU A 130 1.90 31.51 -12.01
N SER A 131 2.65 32.57 -12.24
CA SER A 131 3.29 32.84 -13.53
C SER A 131 4.76 33.17 -13.31
N PHE A 132 5.65 32.45 -13.97
CA PHE A 132 7.09 32.70 -13.99
C PHE A 132 7.76 31.94 -15.13
N ARG A 133 9.00 32.29 -15.44
CA ARG A 133 9.82 31.64 -16.46
C ARG A 133 11.18 31.22 -15.89
N LEU A 134 11.60 30.02 -16.21
CA LEU A 134 12.93 29.47 -15.96
C LEU A 134 13.69 29.53 -17.29
N PRO A 135 14.64 30.44 -17.47
CA PRO A 135 15.34 30.55 -18.75
C PRO A 135 16.20 29.33 -19.03
N HIS A 136 16.32 28.96 -20.29
CA HIS A 136 17.23 27.88 -20.72
C HIS A 136 18.66 28.14 -20.25
N GLY A 137 19.35 27.10 -19.76
CA GLY A 137 20.72 27.18 -19.28
C GLY A 137 20.95 27.95 -17.99
N SER A 138 19.88 28.39 -17.30
CA SER A 138 20.00 29.12 -16.04
C SER A 138 19.87 28.23 -14.83
N THR A 139 20.40 28.67 -13.68
CA THR A 139 20.14 28.04 -12.37
C THR A 139 19.16 28.93 -11.61
N THR A 140 18.03 28.35 -11.20
CA THR A 140 16.99 29.09 -10.47
C THR A 140 16.72 28.42 -9.12
N ALA A 141 16.67 29.21 -8.05
CA ALA A 141 16.32 28.74 -6.71
C ALA A 141 14.87 29.07 -6.38
N LEU A 142 14.09 28.04 -6.01
CA LEU A 142 12.75 28.21 -5.45
C LEU A 142 12.86 28.31 -3.92
N VAL A 143 12.56 29.47 -3.36
CA VAL A 143 12.65 29.73 -1.92
C VAL A 143 11.27 29.98 -1.31
N GLY A 144 11.09 29.58 -0.06
CA GLY A 144 9.83 29.78 0.66
C GLY A 144 9.68 28.81 1.85
N PRO A 145 8.71 29.06 2.74
CA PRO A 145 8.44 28.20 3.89
C PRO A 145 8.00 26.80 3.48
N THR A 146 8.02 25.86 4.46
CA THR A 146 7.45 24.51 4.26
C THR A 146 5.96 24.63 3.90
N GLY A 147 5.53 23.86 2.90
CA GLY A 147 4.14 23.90 2.42
C GLY A 147 3.83 25.00 1.40
N SER A 148 4.82 25.81 0.96
CA SER A 148 4.61 26.87 -0.06
C SER A 148 4.50 26.34 -1.51
N GLY A 149 4.49 25.04 -1.74
CA GLY A 149 4.31 24.46 -3.08
C GLY A 149 5.59 24.20 -3.88
N LYS A 150 6.79 24.36 -3.30
CA LYS A 150 8.07 24.13 -4.03
C LYS A 150 8.19 22.75 -4.66
N SER A 151 7.91 21.70 -3.89
CA SER A 151 7.92 20.32 -4.41
C SER A 151 6.79 20.09 -5.40
N THR A 152 5.67 20.77 -5.25
CA THR A 152 4.55 20.72 -6.20
C THR A 152 4.95 21.27 -7.55
N ILE A 153 5.71 22.39 -7.60
CA ILE A 153 6.22 22.95 -8.86
C ILE A 153 7.11 21.92 -9.58
N ALA A 154 8.03 21.25 -8.87
CA ALA A 154 8.87 20.20 -9.45
C ALA A 154 8.02 19.02 -10.00
N ASN A 155 7.01 18.60 -9.25
CA ASN A 155 6.10 17.52 -9.67
C ASN A 155 5.26 17.92 -10.91
N LEU A 156 4.87 19.18 -11.03
CA LEU A 156 4.15 19.69 -12.19
C LEU A 156 5.05 19.75 -13.43
N ILE A 157 6.34 20.09 -13.30
CA ILE A 157 7.31 20.06 -14.41
C ILE A 157 7.49 18.63 -14.93
N LEU A 158 7.56 17.62 -14.04
CA LEU A 158 7.65 16.20 -14.38
C LEU A 158 6.32 15.61 -14.88
N ARG A 159 5.27 16.43 -14.87
CA ARG A 159 3.91 15.99 -15.21
C ARG A 159 3.50 14.74 -14.42
N TYR A 160 3.74 14.74 -13.09
CA TYR A 160 3.13 13.76 -12.20
C TYR A 160 1.66 14.10 -11.93
N TYR A 161 1.28 15.35 -12.19
CA TYR A 161 -0.08 15.87 -12.12
C TYR A 161 -0.27 16.87 -13.25
N ASP A 162 -1.46 16.91 -13.82
CA ASP A 162 -1.87 18.00 -14.71
C ASP A 162 -2.42 19.18 -13.89
N VAL A 163 -2.23 20.39 -14.39
CA VAL A 163 -2.68 21.61 -13.71
C VAL A 163 -4.20 21.76 -13.83
N ASP A 164 -4.84 22.31 -12.79
CA ASP A 164 -6.29 22.59 -12.81
C ASP A 164 -6.62 23.77 -13.73
N ARG A 165 -5.71 24.76 -13.80
CA ARG A 165 -5.81 25.93 -14.67
C ARG A 165 -4.43 26.38 -15.11
N GLY A 166 -4.39 27.06 -16.25
CA GLY A 166 -3.15 27.57 -16.83
C GLY A 166 -2.38 26.52 -17.61
N TYR A 167 -1.12 26.81 -17.87
CA TYR A 167 -0.25 25.99 -18.72
C TYR A 167 1.16 25.92 -18.13
N VAL A 168 1.76 24.74 -18.21
CA VAL A 168 3.20 24.55 -18.01
C VAL A 168 3.78 24.22 -19.38
N LYS A 169 4.77 25.01 -19.83
CA LYS A 169 5.35 24.86 -21.17
C LYS A 169 6.85 24.64 -21.10
N ILE A 170 7.38 23.94 -22.10
CA ILE A 170 8.80 23.89 -22.42
C ILE A 170 8.96 24.50 -23.80
N GLY A 171 9.71 25.60 -23.90
CA GLY A 171 9.67 26.44 -25.09
C GLY A 171 8.24 26.93 -25.34
N ASP A 172 7.71 26.61 -26.54
CA ASP A 172 6.34 26.94 -26.92
C ASP A 172 5.34 25.81 -26.75
N ALA A 173 5.80 24.58 -26.39
CA ALA A 173 4.97 23.40 -26.26
C ALA A 173 4.41 23.25 -24.85
N ASP A 174 3.09 23.02 -24.72
CA ASP A 174 2.49 22.60 -23.47
C ASP A 174 2.96 21.16 -23.13
N ILE A 175 3.36 20.92 -21.88
CA ILE A 175 3.82 19.59 -21.47
C ILE A 175 2.74 18.51 -21.59
N ARG A 176 1.46 18.88 -21.67
CA ARG A 176 0.33 17.96 -21.88
C ARG A 176 0.28 17.42 -23.30
N ASP A 177 0.81 18.17 -24.26
CA ASP A 177 0.84 17.79 -25.68
C ASP A 177 2.10 17.00 -26.03
N LEU A 178 3.08 16.92 -25.13
CA LEU A 178 4.32 16.16 -25.32
C LEU A 178 4.11 14.68 -24.99
N LYS A 179 4.87 13.81 -25.65
CA LYS A 179 4.98 12.41 -25.24
C LYS A 179 5.64 12.35 -23.86
N LEU A 180 5.00 11.67 -22.91
CA LEU A 180 5.41 11.65 -21.52
C LEU A 180 6.82 11.09 -21.31
N GLU A 181 7.18 10.07 -22.09
CA GLU A 181 8.53 9.49 -22.09
C GLU A 181 9.59 10.48 -22.55
N ASP A 182 9.29 11.23 -23.63
CA ASP A 182 10.23 12.22 -24.18
C ASP A 182 10.43 13.38 -23.18
N LEU A 183 9.34 13.87 -22.56
CA LEU A 183 9.40 14.88 -21.50
C LEU A 183 10.31 14.43 -20.35
N ARG A 184 10.06 13.26 -19.80
CA ARG A 184 10.78 12.76 -18.61
C ARG A 184 12.22 12.37 -18.91
N SER A 185 12.52 11.91 -20.14
CA SER A 185 13.89 11.59 -20.54
C SER A 185 14.83 12.83 -20.59
N GLN A 186 14.26 14.03 -20.69
CA GLN A 186 15.02 15.29 -20.70
C GLN A 186 15.20 15.92 -19.31
N ILE A 187 14.61 15.30 -18.26
CA ILE A 187 14.62 15.89 -16.92
C ILE A 187 15.28 14.90 -15.94
N GLY A 188 16.42 15.29 -15.38
CA GLY A 188 16.99 14.60 -14.22
C GLY A 188 16.34 15.11 -12.93
N PHE A 189 15.76 14.23 -12.12
CA PHE A 189 15.13 14.58 -10.85
C PHE A 189 15.85 13.95 -9.67
N VAL A 190 16.23 14.77 -8.69
CA VAL A 190 16.79 14.32 -7.41
C VAL A 190 15.80 14.65 -6.30
N SER A 191 15.19 13.61 -5.70
CA SER A 191 14.25 13.80 -4.60
C SER A 191 14.95 14.19 -3.29
N GLN A 192 14.19 14.77 -2.34
CA GLN A 192 14.68 15.10 -1.01
C GLN A 192 15.10 13.85 -0.22
N ASP A 193 14.32 12.78 -0.35
CA ASP A 193 14.55 11.48 0.28
C ASP A 193 14.78 10.44 -0.84
N PRO A 194 16.02 10.27 -1.34
CA PRO A 194 16.30 9.32 -2.40
C PRO A 194 16.17 7.88 -1.86
N PHE A 195 15.42 7.04 -2.55
CA PHE A 195 15.36 5.62 -2.29
C PHE A 195 16.47 4.90 -3.05
N LEU A 196 17.24 4.07 -2.35
CA LEU A 196 18.24 3.22 -2.94
C LEU A 196 17.81 1.76 -2.85
N PHE A 197 17.83 1.07 -3.97
CA PHE A 197 17.63 -0.37 -4.03
C PHE A 197 18.88 -1.10 -3.52
N ASP A 198 18.70 -2.31 -2.98
CA ASP A 198 19.80 -3.21 -2.59
C ASP A 198 20.47 -3.78 -3.86
N ALA A 199 21.19 -2.90 -4.54
CA ALA A 199 21.82 -3.14 -5.82
C ALA A 199 23.10 -2.29 -5.95
N SER A 200 23.90 -2.50 -7.01
CA SER A 200 25.09 -1.69 -7.24
C SER A 200 24.76 -0.21 -7.51
N VAL A 201 25.74 0.68 -7.29
CA VAL A 201 25.59 2.11 -7.61
C VAL A 201 25.19 2.32 -9.07
N ARG A 202 25.77 1.54 -10.00
CA ARG A 202 25.42 1.61 -11.41
C ARG A 202 23.96 1.26 -11.67
N GLU A 203 23.45 0.20 -11.08
CA GLU A 203 22.05 -0.21 -11.22
C GLU A 203 21.10 0.84 -10.64
N ASN A 204 21.42 1.40 -9.47
CA ASN A 204 20.63 2.49 -8.90
C ASN A 204 20.59 3.75 -9.78
N LEU A 205 21.70 4.09 -10.45
CA LEU A 205 21.75 5.21 -11.39
C LEU A 205 21.04 4.95 -12.71
N LEU A 206 20.89 3.69 -13.12
CA LEU A 206 20.16 3.31 -14.34
C LEU A 206 18.64 3.20 -14.13
N LEU A 207 18.18 3.18 -12.88
CA LEU A 207 16.76 3.17 -12.52
C LEU A 207 16.16 4.59 -12.36
N ALA A 208 17.03 5.61 -12.42
CA ALA A 208 16.63 7.02 -12.25
C ALA A 208 16.18 7.65 -13.58
#